data_3d023bb95dbae35bc01032ebbc9a9112
#
_entry.id   3d023bb95dbae35bc01032ebbc9a9112
#
_cell.length_a   1.000
_cell.length_b   1.000
_cell.length_c   1.000
_cell.angle_alpha   90.00
_cell.angle_beta   90.00
_cell.angle_gamma   90.00
#
_symmetry.space_group_name_H-M   'P 1'
#
loop_
_entity.id
_entity.type
_entity.pdbx_description
1 polymer ?
#
loop_
_entity_poly.entity_id
_entity_poly.type
_entity_poly.pdbx_seq_one_letter_code
_entity_poly.pdbx_strand_id
1 'polypeptide(L)'
;MVPDDGEELYITLDWEGPLEAWVERNVVPYLDTVPESLVAARMSRADAARALAHYLAGDDDPLIIADWPEDVALFNALLVIGPGIMAEVPEISFRVVQLPGFSTAANSKVPHNALHDARALRDHILSLE
;
A
#
# COMPACT_ATOMS: atom_id res chain seq x y z
N MET A 1 -2.04 -1.18 3.02
CA MET A 1 -1.71 -0.21 4.09
C MET A 1 -1.75 -0.91 5.43
N VAL A 2 -0.79 -0.62 6.27
CA VAL A 2 -0.65 -1.25 7.59
C VAL A 2 -0.61 -0.14 8.62
N PRO A 3 -1.67 -0.01 9.47
CA PRO A 3 -1.71 1.03 10.48
C PRO A 3 -0.80 0.68 11.68
N ASP A 4 -0.53 1.67 12.51
CA ASP A 4 0.11 1.46 13.82
C ASP A 4 -0.81 0.63 14.73
N ASP A 5 -2.12 0.81 14.60
CA ASP A 5 -3.14 0.06 15.31
C ASP A 5 -4.40 -0.07 14.42
N GLY A 6 -5.07 -1.21 14.46
CA GLY A 6 -6.32 -1.45 13.76
C GLY A 6 -6.19 -2.36 12.52
N GLU A 7 -7.23 -2.34 11.70
CA GLU A 7 -7.33 -3.21 10.54
C GLU A 7 -6.42 -2.77 9.39
N GLU A 8 -5.81 -3.75 8.75
CA GLU A 8 -4.99 -3.56 7.56
C GLU A 8 -5.86 -3.51 6.30
N LEU A 9 -5.43 -2.74 5.30
CA LEU A 9 -6.05 -2.72 3.98
C LEU A 9 -5.07 -3.28 2.95
N TYR A 10 -5.50 -4.30 2.22
CA TYR A 10 -4.76 -4.88 1.12
C TYR A 10 -5.62 -4.92 -0.13
N ILE A 11 -5.15 -4.28 -1.20
CA ILE A 11 -5.85 -4.19 -2.48
C ILE A 11 -4.93 -4.70 -3.58
N THR A 12 -5.47 -5.53 -4.46
CA THR A 12 -4.83 -5.91 -5.71
C THR A 12 -5.68 -5.44 -6.87
N LEU A 13 -5.07 -4.73 -7.80
CA LEU A 13 -5.75 -4.19 -8.96
C LEU A 13 -5.84 -5.22 -10.08
N ASP A 14 -6.95 -5.17 -10.83
CA ASP A 14 -6.98 -5.78 -12.14
C ASP A 14 -5.93 -5.12 -13.03
N TRP A 15 -5.17 -5.92 -13.74
CA TRP A 15 -4.18 -5.45 -14.67
C TRP A 15 -4.37 -6.13 -16.03
N GLU A 16 -4.53 -5.31 -17.05
CA GLU A 16 -4.56 -5.74 -18.44
C GLU A 16 -3.34 -5.17 -19.16
N GLY A 17 -2.62 -6.03 -19.84
CA GLY A 17 -1.45 -5.63 -20.61
C GLY A 17 -0.16 -6.30 -20.14
N PRO A 18 0.97 -5.98 -20.82
CA PRO A 18 2.25 -6.58 -20.51
C PRO A 18 2.77 -6.13 -19.13
N LEU A 19 3.43 -7.06 -18.44
CA LEU A 19 4.17 -6.81 -17.22
C LEU A 19 5.67 -6.95 -17.51
N GLU A 20 6.48 -6.22 -16.77
CA GLU A 20 7.92 -6.45 -16.78
C GLU A 20 8.22 -7.86 -16.27
N ALA A 21 9.20 -8.54 -16.90
CA ALA A 21 9.54 -9.92 -16.56
C ALA A 21 9.93 -10.10 -15.09
N TRP A 22 10.58 -9.09 -14.51
CA TRP A 22 10.92 -9.10 -13.09
C TRP A 22 9.68 -9.10 -12.20
N VAL A 23 8.68 -8.28 -12.54
CA VAL A 23 7.39 -8.19 -11.81
C VAL A 23 6.62 -9.52 -11.92
N GLU A 24 6.55 -10.11 -13.10
CA GLU A 24 5.91 -11.41 -13.30
C GLU A 24 6.52 -12.51 -12.43
N ARG A 25 7.83 -12.47 -12.23
CA ARG A 25 8.55 -13.50 -11.47
C ARG A 25 8.58 -13.24 -9.96
N ASN A 26 8.67 -11.99 -9.55
CA ASN A 26 8.98 -11.63 -8.16
C ASN A 26 7.80 -11.00 -7.41
N VAL A 27 6.76 -10.58 -8.09
CA VAL A 27 5.59 -9.93 -7.47
C VAL A 27 4.33 -10.75 -7.69
N VAL A 28 3.97 -11.03 -8.94
CA VAL A 28 2.68 -11.65 -9.29
C VAL A 28 2.43 -12.98 -8.58
N PRO A 29 3.40 -13.93 -8.47
CA PRO A 29 3.15 -15.21 -7.83
C PRO A 29 2.82 -15.11 -6.34
N TYR A 30 3.14 -13.98 -5.72
CA TYR A 30 3.01 -13.77 -4.27
C TYR A 30 1.87 -12.83 -3.89
N LEU A 31 1.06 -12.36 -4.86
CA LEU A 31 -0.03 -11.40 -4.59
C LEU A 31 -1.04 -11.92 -3.58
N ASP A 32 -1.33 -13.21 -3.59
CA ASP A 32 -2.28 -13.82 -2.65
C ASP A 32 -1.59 -14.49 -1.45
N THR A 33 -0.29 -14.31 -1.28
CA THR A 33 0.48 -14.81 -0.13
C THR A 33 0.31 -13.85 1.05
N VAL A 34 -0.91 -13.69 1.49
CA VAL A 34 -1.34 -12.82 2.59
C VAL A 34 -2.29 -13.61 3.49
N PRO A 35 -2.59 -13.14 4.71
CA PRO A 35 -3.60 -13.77 5.54
C PRO A 35 -4.92 -13.97 4.79
N GLU A 36 -5.58 -15.09 5.02
CA GLU A 36 -6.81 -15.47 4.32
C GLU A 36 -7.88 -14.38 4.37
N SER A 37 -8.00 -13.69 5.49
CA SER A 37 -8.94 -12.59 5.68
C SER A 37 -8.69 -11.39 4.75
N LEU A 38 -7.49 -11.27 4.17
CA LEU A 38 -7.10 -10.19 3.28
C LEU A 38 -7.07 -10.61 1.80
N VAL A 39 -7.22 -11.89 1.51
CA VAL A 39 -7.34 -12.38 0.14
C VAL A 39 -8.68 -11.91 -0.42
N ALA A 40 -8.65 -11.19 -1.53
CA ALA A 40 -9.83 -10.65 -2.17
C ALA A 40 -9.70 -10.71 -3.69
N ALA A 41 -10.85 -10.61 -4.36
CA ALA A 41 -10.86 -10.49 -5.82
C ALA A 41 -10.10 -9.23 -6.25
N ARG A 42 -9.50 -9.29 -7.44
CA ARG A 42 -8.87 -8.12 -8.06
C ARG A 42 -9.92 -7.02 -8.25
N MET A 43 -9.53 -5.79 -8.01
CA MET A 43 -10.41 -4.63 -8.10
C MET A 43 -10.09 -3.77 -9.31
N SER A 44 -11.12 -3.12 -9.89
CA SER A 44 -10.91 -1.99 -10.79
C SER A 44 -10.29 -0.81 -10.02
N ARG A 45 -9.66 0.11 -10.74
CA ARG A 45 -9.12 1.32 -10.11
C ARG A 45 -10.21 2.13 -9.39
N ALA A 46 -11.41 2.22 -9.96
CA ALA A 46 -12.53 2.94 -9.35
C ALA A 46 -12.97 2.30 -8.03
N ASP A 47 -13.08 0.97 -7.99
CA ASP A 47 -13.43 0.24 -6.77
C ASP A 47 -12.31 0.34 -5.72
N ALA A 48 -11.05 0.26 -6.14
CA ALA A 48 -9.91 0.42 -5.26
C ALA A 48 -9.86 1.83 -4.64
N ALA A 49 -10.14 2.86 -5.43
CA ALA A 49 -10.21 4.24 -4.92
C ALA A 49 -11.31 4.40 -3.86
N ARG A 50 -12.47 3.79 -4.09
CA ARG A 50 -13.57 3.80 -3.10
C ARG A 50 -13.21 3.03 -1.83
N ALA A 51 -12.57 1.88 -1.96
CA ALA A 51 -12.12 1.11 -0.80
C ALA A 51 -11.08 1.87 0.02
N LEU A 52 -10.14 2.54 -0.64
CA LEU A 52 -9.14 3.37 0.01
C LEU A 52 -9.77 4.58 0.72
N ALA A 53 -10.70 5.27 0.06
CA ALA A 53 -11.42 6.40 0.65
C ALA A 53 -12.22 5.98 1.88
N HIS A 54 -12.91 4.85 1.82
CA HIS A 54 -13.65 4.28 2.95
C HIS A 54 -12.72 3.95 4.13
N TYR A 55 -11.56 3.35 3.84
CA TYR A 55 -10.57 3.03 4.86
C TYR A 55 -10.03 4.29 5.57
N LEU A 56 -9.70 5.33 4.80
CA LEU A 56 -9.17 6.58 5.32
C LEU A 56 -10.21 7.41 6.08
N ALA A 57 -11.50 7.24 5.79
CA ALA A 57 -12.58 7.98 6.45
C ALA A 57 -12.67 7.70 7.97
N GLY A 58 -12.06 6.61 8.44
CA GLY A 58 -11.99 6.27 9.85
C GLY A 58 -10.93 7.04 10.65
N ASP A 59 -10.12 7.86 9.99
CA ASP A 59 -9.04 8.63 10.61
C ASP A 59 -9.21 10.12 10.24
N ASP A 60 -9.29 10.99 11.23
CA ASP A 60 -9.50 12.42 11.02
C ASP A 60 -8.21 13.15 10.57
N ASP A 61 -7.05 12.54 10.80
CA ASP A 61 -5.74 13.14 10.50
C ASP A 61 -4.72 12.06 10.07
N PRO A 62 -4.96 11.37 8.93
CA PRO A 62 -4.09 10.29 8.51
C PRO A 62 -2.71 10.79 8.11
N LEU A 63 -1.69 10.13 8.65
CA LEU A 63 -0.29 10.28 8.27
C LEU A 63 0.15 9.01 7.51
N ILE A 64 0.49 9.18 6.26
CA ILE A 64 0.98 8.09 5.41
C ILE A 64 2.50 8.12 5.39
N ILE A 65 3.12 7.02 5.76
CA ILE A 65 4.57 6.88 5.78
C ILE A 65 4.98 5.86 4.74
N ALA A 66 5.96 6.21 3.92
CA ALA A 66 6.56 5.33 2.92
C ALA A 66 8.09 5.45 2.97
N ASP A 67 8.77 4.39 2.60
CA ASP A 67 10.23 4.37 2.46
C ASP A 67 10.68 4.53 1.00
N TRP A 68 9.73 4.62 0.07
CA TRP A 68 9.98 4.81 -1.34
C TRP A 68 9.07 5.90 -1.93
N PRO A 69 9.65 6.93 -2.59
CA PRO A 69 8.85 8.08 -3.07
C PRO A 69 7.78 7.71 -4.09
N GLU A 70 8.02 6.70 -4.93
CA GLU A 70 7.06 6.27 -5.94
C GLU A 70 5.78 5.68 -5.31
N ASP A 71 5.86 5.09 -4.12
CA ASP A 71 4.69 4.58 -3.42
C ASP A 71 3.71 5.70 -3.08
N VAL A 72 4.21 6.88 -2.72
CA VAL A 72 3.37 8.07 -2.49
C VAL A 72 2.73 8.53 -3.80
N ALA A 73 3.48 8.52 -4.90
CA ALA A 73 2.95 8.90 -6.20
C ALA A 73 1.85 7.95 -6.67
N LEU A 74 2.04 6.64 -6.50
CA LEU A 74 1.05 5.62 -6.86
C LEU A 74 -0.20 5.71 -5.97
N PHE A 75 -0.03 5.94 -4.68
CA PHE A 75 -1.12 6.18 -3.74
C PHE A 75 -1.97 7.39 -4.19
N ASN A 76 -1.33 8.52 -4.49
CA ASN A 76 -2.03 9.70 -4.93
C ASN A 76 -2.71 9.51 -6.29
N ALA A 77 -2.08 8.79 -7.21
CA ALA A 77 -2.66 8.48 -8.51
C ALA A 77 -3.95 7.65 -8.37
N LEU A 78 -4.03 6.76 -7.39
CA LEU A 78 -5.22 5.97 -7.14
C LEU A 78 -6.42 6.83 -6.69
N LEU A 79 -6.16 7.94 -6.02
CA LEU A 79 -7.21 8.86 -5.57
C LEU A 79 -7.80 9.71 -6.70
N VAL A 80 -7.16 9.79 -7.85
CA VAL A 80 -7.67 10.52 -9.02
C VAL A 80 -8.63 9.59 -9.77
N ILE A 81 -9.92 9.92 -9.74
CA ILE A 81 -10.98 9.09 -10.31
C ILE A 81 -11.52 9.60 -11.66
N GLY A 82 -11.05 10.75 -12.09
CA GLY A 82 -11.41 11.35 -13.38
C GLY A 82 -10.68 12.69 -13.58
N PRO A 83 -10.82 13.33 -14.75
CA PRO A 83 -10.18 14.62 -15.00
C PRO A 83 -10.64 15.68 -14.01
N GLY A 84 -9.71 16.17 -13.18
CA GLY A 84 -10.02 17.18 -12.15
C GLY A 84 -10.89 16.66 -10.99
N ILE A 85 -11.07 15.35 -10.86
CA ILE A 85 -11.91 14.74 -9.84
C ILE A 85 -11.09 13.76 -9.02
N MET A 86 -11.14 13.92 -7.70
CA MET A 86 -10.52 12.98 -6.77
C MET A 86 -11.54 12.32 -5.84
N ALA A 87 -11.20 11.16 -5.30
CA ALA A 87 -11.99 10.51 -4.27
C ALA A 87 -12.09 11.41 -3.03
N GLU A 88 -13.22 11.34 -2.34
CA GLU A 88 -13.45 12.10 -1.11
C GLU A 88 -12.69 11.45 0.06
N VAL A 89 -11.66 12.13 0.53
CA VAL A 89 -10.80 11.67 1.62
C VAL A 89 -10.55 12.82 2.60
N PRO A 90 -10.24 12.53 3.87
CA PRO A 90 -9.78 13.58 4.80
C PRO A 90 -8.45 14.19 4.33
N GLU A 91 -8.05 15.27 4.98
CA GLU A 91 -6.72 15.84 4.74
C GLU A 91 -5.65 14.82 5.11
N ILE A 92 -4.70 14.58 4.21
CA ILE A 92 -3.66 13.56 4.36
C ILE A 92 -2.30 14.23 4.41
N SER A 93 -1.49 13.84 5.39
CA SER A 93 -0.08 14.19 5.46
C SER A 93 0.78 13.01 5.01
N PHE A 94 1.90 13.29 4.35
CA PHE A 94 2.82 12.28 3.87
C PHE A 94 4.22 12.50 4.46
N ARG A 95 4.88 11.39 4.75
CA ARG A 95 6.29 11.37 5.13
C ARG A 95 7.00 10.29 4.35
N VAL A 96 8.04 10.68 3.61
CA VAL A 96 8.98 9.73 2.99
C VAL A 96 10.19 9.65 3.89
N VAL A 97 10.53 8.45 4.34
CA VAL A 97 11.62 8.23 5.27
C VAL A 97 12.75 7.46 4.62
N GLN A 98 13.99 7.82 4.96
CA GLN A 98 15.16 7.01 4.72
C GLN A 98 15.58 6.40 6.05
N LEU A 99 15.80 5.09 6.07
CA LEU A 99 16.14 4.34 7.29
C LEU A 99 17.51 3.68 7.09
N PRO A 100 18.61 4.38 7.41
CA PRO A 100 19.96 3.81 7.26
C PRO A 100 20.10 2.52 8.04
N GLY A 101 20.69 1.51 7.41
CA GLY A 101 20.89 0.20 8.04
C GLY A 101 19.66 -0.69 8.09
N PHE A 102 18.51 -0.24 7.57
CA PHE A 102 17.31 -1.06 7.45
C PHE A 102 17.02 -1.37 5.98
N SER A 103 16.69 -2.62 5.70
CA SER A 103 16.20 -3.06 4.40
C SER A 103 14.82 -3.68 4.57
N THR A 104 13.81 -3.09 3.95
CA THR A 104 12.45 -3.61 3.96
C THR A 104 12.40 -5.02 3.38
N ALA A 105 13.04 -5.24 2.23
CA ALA A 105 13.06 -6.55 1.58
C ALA A 105 13.72 -7.64 2.46
N ALA A 106 14.81 -7.30 3.16
CA ALA A 106 15.50 -8.25 4.04
C ALA A 106 14.70 -8.60 5.30
N ASN A 107 13.78 -7.73 5.73
CA ASN A 107 12.97 -7.90 6.93
C ASN A 107 11.52 -8.31 6.64
N SER A 108 11.11 -8.28 5.38
CA SER A 108 9.79 -8.71 4.96
C SER A 108 9.70 -10.24 4.94
N LYS A 109 8.59 -10.78 5.42
CA LYS A 109 8.34 -12.24 5.36
C LYS A 109 8.12 -12.73 3.94
N VAL A 110 7.57 -11.87 3.09
CA VAL A 110 7.38 -12.13 1.67
C VAL A 110 7.88 -10.89 0.92
N PRO A 111 9.18 -10.83 0.59
CA PRO A 111 9.75 -9.67 -0.09
C PRO A 111 8.98 -9.31 -1.36
N HIS A 112 8.81 -8.00 -1.58
CA HIS A 112 8.08 -7.42 -2.71
C HIS A 112 6.55 -7.67 -2.70
N ASN A 113 6.01 -8.26 -1.63
CA ASN A 113 4.58 -8.20 -1.35
C ASN A 113 4.29 -6.95 -0.51
N ALA A 114 3.42 -6.08 -1.01
CA ALA A 114 3.17 -4.76 -0.41
C ALA A 114 2.71 -4.84 1.06
N LEU A 115 1.92 -5.84 1.43
CA LEU A 115 1.47 -6.02 2.81
C LEU A 115 2.64 -6.37 3.73
N HIS A 116 3.43 -7.37 3.37
CA HIS A 116 4.55 -7.83 4.18
C HIS A 116 5.66 -6.80 4.26
N ASP A 117 5.90 -6.07 3.19
CA ASP A 117 6.85 -4.96 3.17
C ASP A 117 6.38 -3.82 4.08
N ALA A 118 5.12 -3.46 4.02
CA ALA A 118 4.54 -2.42 4.89
C ALA A 118 4.55 -2.84 6.38
N ARG A 119 4.32 -4.11 6.68
CA ARG A 119 4.44 -4.64 8.05
C ARG A 119 5.87 -4.53 8.58
N ALA A 120 6.86 -4.89 7.76
CA ALA A 120 8.27 -4.78 8.14
C ALA A 120 8.65 -3.32 8.42
N LEU A 121 8.21 -2.39 7.57
CA LEU A 121 8.44 -0.97 7.76
C LEU A 121 7.78 -0.44 9.04
N ARG A 122 6.51 -0.77 9.26
CA ARG A 122 5.78 -0.39 10.49
C ARG A 122 6.51 -0.87 11.74
N ASP A 123 6.87 -2.15 11.79
CA ASP A 123 7.49 -2.74 12.96
C ASP A 123 8.83 -2.09 13.27
N HIS A 124 9.60 -1.76 12.23
CA HIS A 124 10.85 -1.04 12.39
C HIS A 124 10.62 0.38 12.95
N ILE A 125 9.69 1.14 12.37
CA ILE A 125 9.39 2.51 12.83
C ILE A 125 8.91 2.49 14.28
N LEU A 126 8.02 1.59 14.66
CA LEU A 126 7.54 1.48 16.04
C LEU A 126 8.67 1.08 17.00
N SER A 127 9.66 0.33 16.55
CA SER A 127 10.81 -0.04 17.37
C SER A 127 11.74 1.13 17.71
N LEU A 128 11.65 2.24 16.95
CA LEU A 128 12.43 3.45 17.16
C LEU A 128 11.80 4.43 18.18
N GLU A 129 10.58 4.17 18.56
CA GLU A 129 9.83 5.01 19.51
C GLU A 129 10.15 4.69 20.98
#